data_0e7204576a864c0f8afe105fa283e472
#
_entry.id   0e7204576a864c0f8afe105fa283e472
#
_cell.length_a   1.000
_cell.length_b   1.000
_cell.length_c   1.000
_cell.angle_alpha   90.00
_cell.angle_beta   90.00
_cell.angle_gamma   90.00
#
_symmetry.space_group_name_H-M   'P 1'
#
loop_
_entity.id
_entity.type
_entity.pdbx_description
1 polymer ?
#
loop_
_entity_poly.entity_id
_entity_poly.type
_entity_poly.pdbx_seq_one_letter_code
_entity_poly.pdbx_strand_id
1 'polypeptide(L)'
;MPQNARKHGGKEERRIKNDGEPYETSLHPLRTRESLHEQPQSGIVPETLKPKVLDRHGGAAKEPQNEHRESYMDESIFKAYDIRGRYPDALSEDVARQIGRAYVDYLDLSGSRVIVGRDMRISGEPLENAFIEGVTGAGTDVLDIGLVSTDALYFAVGHLEEPGGAMITASHNPKDYNGLKLCREDAIALSGEEGIFQIRDLIESGKLPESNDYTGSVEEDDITVDYAEHCLSFIDTEGLRPLKIVVDAGNGMAGKMLPPIFERLPFEIVPMYFKLDGSFPNHTPNPIEPKNMEELQERVVAEGADFGVAFDGDADRAFIVTEQGVTISGDLLATLVAKNVLEKEPGATIIYSAVCSRALPELVRHEGGKPIRTKAGHSIIKPQMRSNNAAFGGEHSGHFYFRDNYFADSGIIAMLTAAELVGRQDGPISRLLEPIDPYVRSGEINSEVEDQPAVLQRVEEHYGRREGAEVDHLDGLTVDFGGWWFNLRPSNTEPLLRLNVEASDRETMEKERDELLALIRE
;
A
#
# COMPACT_ATOMS: atom_id res chain seq x y z
N MET A 1 49.88 32.75 32.72
CA MET A 1 50.24 32.72 34.19
C MET A 1 49.61 33.92 34.86
N PRO A 2 49.14 33.86 36.13
CA PRO A 2 48.75 32.67 36.93
C PRO A 2 47.31 32.77 37.44
N GLN A 3 46.72 31.63 37.76
CA GLN A 3 46.52 30.97 39.07
C GLN A 3 45.21 31.28 39.83
N ASN A 4 44.46 30.22 39.95
CA ASN A 4 43.88 29.64 41.18
C ASN A 4 42.86 30.41 42.01
N ALA A 5 41.69 29.83 42.22
CA ALA A 5 41.30 29.32 43.56
C ALA A 5 40.02 28.48 43.53
N ARG A 6 40.13 27.30 44.08
CA ARG A 6 39.04 26.36 44.52
C ARG A 6 38.26 26.98 45.67
N LYS A 7 36.96 26.64 45.79
CA LYS A 7 36.39 26.24 47.11
C LYS A 7 35.16 25.37 46.97
N HIS A 8 35.12 24.36 47.85
CA HIS A 8 34.16 23.32 48.15
C HIS A 8 32.88 23.81 48.85
N GLY A 9 31.85 22.97 48.79
CA GLY A 9 30.76 22.84 49.74
C GLY A 9 29.41 22.75 49.03
N GLY A 10 28.53 21.83 49.24
CA GLY A 10 28.27 20.86 50.27
C GLY A 10 27.01 20.09 49.85
N LYS A 11 27.00 18.80 50.03
CA LYS A 11 25.85 17.90 49.83
C LYS A 11 24.77 18.22 50.84
N GLU A 12 23.50 18.31 50.41
CA GLU A 12 22.34 18.06 51.24
C GLU A 12 21.47 16.98 50.59
N GLU A 13 21.51 15.81 51.17
CA GLU A 13 20.60 14.70 50.93
C GLU A 13 19.25 15.02 51.61
N ARG A 14 18.18 15.12 50.83
CA ARG A 14 16.82 15.00 51.38
C ARG A 14 16.24 13.64 51.04
N ARG A 15 16.20 12.77 52.04
CA ARG A 15 15.38 11.56 52.09
C ARG A 15 13.92 11.96 52.07
N ILE A 16 13.18 11.45 51.07
CA ILE A 16 11.72 11.40 51.10
C ILE A 16 11.36 9.93 51.34
N LYS A 17 10.55 9.73 52.40
CA LYS A 17 10.04 8.44 52.84
C LYS A 17 9.09 7.86 51.81
N ASN A 18 9.28 6.57 51.52
CA ASN A 18 8.29 5.68 50.94
C ASN A 18 7.30 5.29 52.05
N ASP A 19 6.04 5.62 51.84
CA ASP A 19 4.93 4.93 52.50
C ASP A 19 4.18 4.16 51.41
N GLY A 20 4.45 2.87 51.33
CA GLY A 20 3.80 1.93 50.43
C GLY A 20 2.54 1.37 51.08
N GLU A 21 1.47 1.30 50.33
CA GLU A 21 0.43 0.30 50.56
C GLU A 21 0.28 -0.55 49.28
N PRO A 22 0.13 -1.88 49.44
CA PRO A 22 0.03 -2.77 48.30
C PRO A 22 -1.41 -2.91 47.80
N TYR A 23 -1.63 -2.74 46.48
CA TYR A 23 -2.88 -3.14 45.84
C TYR A 23 -2.90 -4.67 45.70
N GLU A 24 -3.83 -5.31 46.39
CA GLU A 24 -4.18 -6.71 46.21
C GLU A 24 -4.87 -6.94 44.84
N THR A 25 -4.26 -7.76 44.00
CA THR A 25 -4.87 -8.35 42.84
C THR A 25 -5.69 -9.57 43.23
N SER A 26 -7.01 -9.46 43.23
CA SER A 26 -7.92 -10.59 43.42
C SER A 26 -8.09 -11.34 42.10
N LEU A 27 -7.44 -12.49 42.02
CA LEU A 27 -7.70 -13.53 41.01
C LEU A 27 -9.00 -14.27 41.37
N HIS A 28 -10.02 -14.17 40.57
CA HIS A 28 -11.17 -15.08 40.61
C HIS A 28 -10.92 -16.29 39.70
N PRO A 29 -11.17 -17.52 40.20
CA PRO A 29 -10.98 -18.74 39.41
C PRO A 29 -12.12 -18.98 38.42
N LEU A 30 -11.75 -19.38 37.21
CA LEU A 30 -12.64 -19.87 36.16
C LEU A 30 -13.35 -21.15 36.64
N ARG A 31 -14.69 -21.12 36.65
CA ARG A 31 -15.55 -22.29 36.83
C ARG A 31 -15.55 -23.14 35.54
N THR A 32 -15.11 -24.39 35.70
CA THR A 32 -15.34 -25.47 34.76
C THR A 32 -16.84 -25.72 34.56
N ARG A 33 -17.34 -25.68 33.35
CA ARG A 33 -18.68 -26.17 32.97
C ARG A 33 -18.57 -27.61 32.51
N GLU A 34 -19.24 -28.48 33.26
CA GLU A 34 -19.48 -29.85 32.91
C GLU A 34 -20.34 -30.00 31.66
N SER A 35 -19.99 -31.02 30.89
CA SER A 35 -20.69 -31.50 29.71
C SER A 35 -22.04 -32.11 30.08
N LEU A 36 -23.13 -31.62 29.51
CA LEU A 36 -24.40 -32.35 29.46
C LEU A 36 -24.63 -32.82 28.02
N HIS A 37 -24.55 -34.15 27.87
CA HIS A 37 -25.04 -34.88 26.72
C HIS A 37 -26.59 -34.89 26.76
N GLU A 38 -27.24 -34.31 25.78
CA GLU A 38 -28.62 -34.63 25.44
C GLU A 38 -28.68 -35.12 23.98
N GLN A 39 -29.14 -36.36 23.84
CA GLN A 39 -29.51 -36.97 22.56
C GLN A 39 -30.90 -36.46 22.12
N PRO A 40 -31.14 -36.16 20.84
CA PRO A 40 -32.48 -35.96 20.36
C PRO A 40 -33.11 -37.26 19.96
N GLN A 41 -34.33 -37.43 20.44
CA GLN A 41 -35.26 -38.55 20.16
C GLN A 41 -35.70 -38.54 18.70
N SER A 42 -35.88 -39.79 18.20
CA SER A 42 -36.46 -40.19 16.92
C SER A 42 -37.84 -39.61 16.66
N GLY A 43 -38.00 -38.85 15.57
CA GLY A 43 -39.27 -38.42 15.01
C GLY A 43 -39.48 -39.04 13.63
N ILE A 44 -40.59 -39.73 13.49
CA ILE A 44 -41.14 -40.55 12.39
C ILE A 44 -41.27 -39.72 11.10
N VAL A 45 -40.71 -40.24 9.99
CA VAL A 45 -40.95 -39.77 8.61
C VAL A 45 -42.03 -40.64 7.97
N PRO A 46 -43.07 -40.06 7.34
CA PRO A 46 -44.03 -40.84 6.55
C PRO A 46 -43.47 -41.17 5.16
N GLU A 47 -43.59 -42.43 4.84
CA GLU A 47 -43.43 -43.04 3.52
C GLU A 47 -44.51 -42.51 2.57
N THR A 48 -44.17 -42.06 1.37
CA THR A 48 -44.83 -42.39 0.09
C THR A 48 -44.40 -41.45 -1.03
N LEU A 49 -43.73 -41.98 -2.03
CA LEU A 49 -44.10 -42.02 -3.45
C LEU A 49 -42.88 -42.38 -4.31
N LYS A 50 -42.86 -43.67 -4.71
CA LYS A 50 -41.94 -44.13 -5.77
C LYS A 50 -42.57 -43.83 -7.13
N PRO A 51 -41.83 -43.28 -8.11
CA PRO A 51 -42.24 -43.35 -9.51
C PRO A 51 -41.78 -44.66 -10.14
N LYS A 52 -42.64 -45.20 -10.99
CA LYS A 52 -42.52 -46.46 -11.74
C LYS A 52 -41.35 -46.44 -12.71
N VAL A 53 -40.55 -47.49 -12.66
CA VAL A 53 -39.60 -47.90 -13.69
C VAL A 53 -40.36 -48.28 -14.95
N LEU A 54 -40.04 -47.69 -16.08
CA LEU A 54 -40.33 -48.16 -17.42
C LEU A 54 -39.02 -48.54 -18.09
N ASP A 55 -38.84 -49.85 -18.14
CA ASP A 55 -37.75 -50.52 -18.84
C ASP A 55 -37.99 -50.44 -20.36
N ARG A 56 -37.00 -49.92 -21.13
CA ARG A 56 -36.81 -50.30 -22.55
C ARG A 56 -35.46 -49.87 -23.10
N HIS A 57 -34.70 -50.89 -23.47
CA HIS A 57 -33.66 -50.96 -24.52
C HIS A 57 -32.23 -50.53 -24.16
N GLY A 58 -31.42 -51.58 -24.17
CA GLY A 58 -29.96 -51.56 -24.01
C GLY A 58 -29.23 -50.65 -24.99
N GLY A 59 -28.45 -49.80 -24.39
CA GLY A 59 -27.33 -49.09 -24.96
C GLY A 59 -26.36 -48.87 -23.82
N ALA A 60 -25.17 -49.46 -23.92
CA ALA A 60 -24.13 -49.26 -22.95
C ALA A 60 -23.86 -47.74 -22.82
N ALA A 61 -24.30 -47.15 -21.72
CA ALA A 61 -23.90 -45.80 -21.36
C ALA A 61 -22.40 -45.87 -21.06
N LYS A 62 -21.60 -45.27 -21.92
CA LYS A 62 -20.23 -44.91 -21.57
C LYS A 62 -20.33 -43.97 -20.35
N GLU A 63 -19.66 -44.36 -19.27
CA GLU A 63 -19.34 -43.43 -18.18
C GLU A 63 -18.77 -42.16 -18.81
N PRO A 64 -19.16 -40.98 -18.34
CA PRO A 64 -18.51 -39.76 -18.77
C PRO A 64 -17.03 -39.86 -18.36
N GLN A 65 -16.18 -39.99 -19.35
CA GLN A 65 -14.73 -39.79 -19.17
C GLN A 65 -14.63 -38.44 -18.51
N ASN A 66 -13.97 -38.42 -17.36
CA ASN A 66 -13.53 -37.22 -16.67
C ASN A 66 -12.60 -36.49 -17.68
N GLU A 67 -13.17 -35.63 -18.52
CA GLU A 67 -12.41 -34.68 -19.27
C GLU A 67 -11.72 -33.82 -18.19
N HIS A 68 -10.41 -34.04 -18.05
CA HIS A 68 -9.56 -33.04 -17.41
C HIS A 68 -9.88 -31.73 -18.15
N ARG A 69 -10.73 -30.89 -17.54
CA ARG A 69 -10.71 -29.48 -17.83
C ARG A 69 -9.30 -29.03 -17.46
N GLU A 70 -8.41 -28.93 -18.43
CA GLU A 70 -7.26 -28.05 -18.31
C GLU A 70 -7.84 -26.72 -17.83
N SER A 71 -7.60 -26.37 -16.58
CA SER A 71 -8.02 -25.09 -16.03
C SER A 71 -7.18 -24.04 -16.78
N TYR A 72 -7.77 -23.46 -17.80
CA TYR A 72 -7.15 -22.38 -18.55
C TYR A 72 -6.94 -21.23 -17.58
N MET A 73 -5.68 -20.98 -17.24
CA MET A 73 -5.30 -19.87 -16.37
C MET A 73 -5.59 -18.56 -17.10
N ASP A 74 -6.23 -17.61 -16.43
CA ASP A 74 -6.45 -16.28 -16.97
C ASP A 74 -5.15 -15.47 -16.92
N GLU A 75 -4.46 -15.39 -18.07
CA GLU A 75 -3.20 -14.64 -18.20
C GLU A 75 -3.34 -13.16 -17.83
N SER A 76 -4.55 -12.62 -17.92
CA SER A 76 -4.82 -11.21 -17.63
C SER A 76 -4.61 -10.81 -16.18
N ILE A 77 -4.47 -11.77 -15.26
CA ILE A 77 -4.14 -11.50 -13.84
C ILE A 77 -2.69 -11.06 -13.66
N PHE A 78 -1.77 -11.43 -14.56
CA PHE A 78 -0.36 -11.05 -14.50
C PHE A 78 -0.17 -9.65 -15.08
N LYS A 79 -0.07 -8.66 -14.19
CA LYS A 79 0.03 -7.24 -14.57
C LYS A 79 1.48 -6.77 -14.62
N ALA A 80 1.65 -5.50 -15.02
CA ALA A 80 2.98 -4.87 -15.08
C ALA A 80 3.66 -4.72 -13.71
N TYR A 81 2.90 -4.78 -12.61
CA TYR A 81 3.40 -4.46 -11.27
C TYR A 81 3.14 -5.53 -10.22
N ASP A 82 2.13 -6.37 -10.41
CA ASP A 82 1.69 -7.40 -9.48
C ASP A 82 0.85 -8.47 -10.21
N ILE A 83 0.40 -9.47 -9.46
CA ILE A 83 -0.59 -10.44 -9.92
C ILE A 83 -1.91 -10.06 -9.25
N ARG A 84 -2.99 -9.88 -10.02
CA ARG A 84 -4.26 -9.40 -9.48
C ARG A 84 -5.45 -9.92 -10.28
N GLY A 85 -6.41 -10.55 -9.59
CA GLY A 85 -7.60 -11.13 -10.22
C GLY A 85 -8.79 -11.22 -9.28
N ARG A 86 -9.97 -11.50 -9.85
CA ARG A 86 -11.17 -11.80 -9.07
C ARG A 86 -11.07 -13.21 -8.50
N TYR A 87 -11.34 -13.32 -7.20
CA TYR A 87 -11.42 -14.60 -6.51
C TYR A 87 -12.87 -15.12 -6.51
N PRO A 88 -13.11 -16.43 -6.73
CA PRO A 88 -12.13 -17.47 -7.11
C PRO A 88 -11.98 -17.62 -8.64
N ASP A 89 -12.67 -16.83 -9.46
CA ASP A 89 -12.87 -17.06 -10.89
C ASP A 89 -11.56 -16.97 -11.70
N ALA A 90 -10.76 -15.93 -11.46
CA ALA A 90 -9.51 -15.69 -12.19
C ALA A 90 -8.28 -16.05 -11.34
N LEU A 91 -8.32 -15.80 -10.03
CA LEU A 91 -7.28 -16.13 -9.06
C LEU A 91 -7.85 -17.12 -8.05
N SER A 92 -7.62 -18.41 -8.27
CA SER A 92 -8.03 -19.52 -7.40
C SER A 92 -6.86 -20.03 -6.56
N GLU A 93 -7.13 -20.90 -5.58
CA GLU A 93 -6.12 -21.61 -4.79
C GLU A 93 -5.18 -22.43 -5.67
N ASP A 94 -5.68 -23.06 -6.74
CA ASP A 94 -4.84 -23.82 -7.67
C ASP A 94 -3.87 -22.91 -8.44
N VAL A 95 -4.32 -21.73 -8.84
CA VAL A 95 -3.47 -20.72 -9.47
C VAL A 95 -2.42 -20.19 -8.49
N ALA A 96 -2.82 -19.88 -7.25
CA ALA A 96 -1.90 -19.41 -6.20
C ALA A 96 -0.81 -20.46 -5.90
N ARG A 97 -1.17 -21.75 -5.83
CA ARG A 97 -0.20 -22.85 -5.65
C ARG A 97 0.80 -22.95 -6.80
N GLN A 98 0.33 -22.78 -8.04
CA GLN A 98 1.19 -22.78 -9.22
C GLN A 98 2.13 -21.56 -9.22
N ILE A 99 1.63 -20.38 -8.82
CA ILE A 99 2.45 -19.18 -8.66
C ILE A 99 3.56 -19.41 -7.63
N GLY A 100 3.24 -20.02 -6.47
CA GLY A 100 4.24 -20.35 -5.44
C GLY A 100 5.36 -21.26 -5.97
N ARG A 101 5.02 -22.30 -6.73
CA ARG A 101 6.02 -23.18 -7.38
C ARG A 101 6.88 -22.44 -8.41
N ALA A 102 6.22 -21.66 -9.28
CA ALA A 102 6.92 -20.92 -10.32
C ALA A 102 7.81 -19.81 -9.74
N TYR A 103 7.41 -19.19 -8.64
CA TYR A 103 8.20 -18.21 -7.92
C TYR A 103 9.51 -18.80 -7.37
N VAL A 104 9.44 -19.99 -6.75
CA VAL A 104 10.61 -20.72 -6.27
C VAL A 104 11.53 -21.10 -7.43
N ASP A 105 10.99 -21.63 -8.53
CA ASP A 105 11.76 -22.04 -9.71
C ASP A 105 12.43 -20.82 -10.38
N TYR A 106 11.69 -19.74 -10.57
CA TYR A 106 12.18 -18.52 -11.22
C TYR A 106 13.36 -17.88 -10.47
N LEU A 107 13.31 -17.85 -9.13
CA LEU A 107 14.34 -17.24 -8.29
C LEU A 107 15.40 -18.23 -7.76
N ASP A 108 15.30 -19.52 -8.12
CA ASP A 108 16.20 -20.60 -7.63
C ASP A 108 16.27 -20.67 -6.09
N LEU A 109 15.09 -20.66 -5.44
CA LEU A 109 14.95 -20.57 -3.98
C LEU A 109 14.92 -21.91 -3.25
N SER A 110 15.07 -23.05 -3.95
CA SER A 110 15.04 -24.37 -3.32
C SER A 110 16.12 -24.50 -2.24
N GLY A 111 15.73 -24.93 -1.02
CA GLY A 111 16.62 -25.01 0.15
C GLY A 111 16.84 -23.68 0.88
N SER A 112 16.19 -22.60 0.45
CA SER A 112 16.16 -21.31 1.13
C SER A 112 14.89 -21.15 1.99
N ARG A 113 14.71 -20.00 2.63
CA ARG A 113 13.47 -19.59 3.32
C ARG A 113 12.96 -18.29 2.72
N VAL A 114 11.64 -18.14 2.59
CA VAL A 114 10.99 -16.92 2.13
C VAL A 114 9.93 -16.46 3.11
N ILE A 115 9.58 -15.19 3.08
CA ILE A 115 8.56 -14.60 3.93
C ILE A 115 7.23 -14.52 3.20
N VAL A 116 6.14 -14.91 3.88
CA VAL A 116 4.78 -14.78 3.37
C VAL A 116 3.94 -14.02 4.39
N GLY A 117 3.09 -13.12 3.90
CA GLY A 117 2.12 -12.42 4.71
C GLY A 117 0.90 -12.03 3.89
N ARG A 118 -0.16 -11.62 4.56
CA ARG A 118 -1.42 -11.26 3.91
C ARG A 118 -2.11 -10.06 4.54
N ASP A 119 -2.99 -9.44 3.77
CA ASP A 119 -3.95 -8.47 4.28
C ASP A 119 -5.21 -9.17 4.88
N MET A 120 -6.18 -8.36 5.32
CA MET A 120 -7.41 -8.80 5.98
C MET A 120 -8.50 -9.33 5.02
N ARG A 121 -8.26 -9.44 3.70
CA ARG A 121 -9.26 -9.89 2.72
C ARG A 121 -9.74 -11.29 3.04
N ILE A 122 -11.06 -11.55 2.82
CA ILE A 122 -11.69 -12.85 3.12
C ILE A 122 -11.03 -13.98 2.34
N SER A 123 -10.61 -13.72 1.10
CA SER A 123 -9.89 -14.68 0.25
C SER A 123 -8.38 -14.76 0.57
N GLY A 124 -7.87 -13.98 1.54
CA GLY A 124 -6.45 -13.95 1.88
C GLY A 124 -5.94 -15.29 2.39
N GLU A 125 -6.53 -15.84 3.44
CA GLU A 125 -6.10 -17.08 4.07
C GLU A 125 -6.12 -18.30 3.12
N PRO A 126 -7.17 -18.57 2.32
CA PRO A 126 -7.14 -19.65 1.33
C PRO A 126 -6.03 -19.51 0.29
N LEU A 127 -5.80 -18.29 -0.21
CA LEU A 127 -4.76 -18.03 -1.22
C LEU A 127 -3.35 -18.11 -0.63
N GLU A 128 -3.14 -17.59 0.59
CA GLU A 128 -1.89 -17.72 1.33
C GLU A 128 -1.52 -19.18 1.55
N ASN A 129 -2.43 -19.97 2.11
CA ASN A 129 -2.21 -21.41 2.32
C ASN A 129 -1.83 -22.14 1.03
N ALA A 130 -2.54 -21.86 -0.06
CA ALA A 130 -2.25 -22.48 -1.35
C ALA A 130 -0.90 -22.04 -1.94
N PHE A 131 -0.53 -20.76 -1.79
CA PHE A 131 0.78 -20.26 -2.19
C PHE A 131 1.90 -20.93 -1.37
N ILE A 132 1.74 -21.01 -0.05
CA ILE A 132 2.68 -21.69 0.87
C ILE A 132 2.83 -23.17 0.51
N GLU A 133 1.72 -23.87 0.19
CA GLU A 133 1.79 -25.26 -0.31
C GLU A 133 2.61 -25.36 -1.61
N GLY A 134 2.49 -24.37 -2.50
CA GLY A 134 3.27 -24.29 -3.72
C GLY A 134 4.76 -24.12 -3.45
N VAL A 135 5.11 -23.16 -2.58
CA VAL A 135 6.48 -22.83 -2.17
C VAL A 135 7.15 -24.01 -1.46
N THR A 136 6.49 -24.56 -0.43
CA THR A 136 7.04 -25.70 0.34
C THR A 136 7.13 -26.95 -0.49
N GLY A 137 6.15 -27.23 -1.38
CA GLY A 137 6.20 -28.34 -2.33
C GLY A 137 7.35 -28.22 -3.35
N ALA A 138 7.87 -27.03 -3.61
CA ALA A 138 9.06 -26.79 -4.41
C ALA A 138 10.38 -26.82 -3.61
N GLY A 139 10.32 -27.14 -2.31
CA GLY A 139 11.50 -27.34 -1.47
C GLY A 139 12.05 -26.08 -0.82
N THR A 140 11.21 -25.10 -0.53
CA THR A 140 11.57 -23.82 0.11
C THR A 140 10.84 -23.70 1.44
N ASP A 141 11.54 -23.32 2.51
CA ASP A 141 10.93 -23.04 3.81
C ASP A 141 10.16 -21.71 3.77
N VAL A 142 9.16 -21.58 4.63
CA VAL A 142 8.35 -20.36 4.74
C VAL A 142 8.37 -19.84 6.17
N LEU A 143 8.60 -18.55 6.33
CA LEU A 143 8.26 -17.78 7.52
C LEU A 143 6.94 -17.06 7.24
N ASP A 144 5.86 -17.55 7.84
CA ASP A 144 4.53 -16.94 7.79
C ASP A 144 4.45 -15.85 8.87
N ILE A 145 4.35 -14.58 8.44
CA ILE A 145 4.20 -13.44 9.34
C ILE A 145 2.74 -12.99 9.49
N GLY A 146 1.81 -13.75 8.95
CA GLY A 146 0.38 -13.61 9.10
C GLY A 146 -0.19 -12.31 8.55
N LEU A 147 -1.10 -11.70 9.32
CA LEU A 147 -1.77 -10.44 8.94
C LEU A 147 -0.82 -9.25 9.14
N VAL A 148 -0.35 -8.67 8.05
CA VAL A 148 0.56 -7.50 8.03
C VAL A 148 0.20 -6.52 6.91
N SER A 149 0.78 -5.32 6.94
CA SER A 149 0.75 -4.39 5.82
C SER A 149 1.80 -4.76 4.76
N THR A 150 1.64 -4.26 3.54
CA THR A 150 2.60 -4.53 2.46
C THR A 150 4.01 -4.02 2.79
N ASP A 151 4.13 -2.86 3.37
CA ASP A 151 5.41 -2.28 3.78
C ASP A 151 6.06 -3.05 4.93
N ALA A 152 5.28 -3.65 5.84
CA ALA A 152 5.80 -4.53 6.88
C ALA A 152 6.36 -5.84 6.30
N LEU A 153 5.78 -6.39 5.22
CA LEU A 153 6.38 -7.52 4.51
C LEU A 153 7.73 -7.14 3.90
N TYR A 154 7.80 -6.01 3.20
CA TYR A 154 9.07 -5.55 2.62
C TYR A 154 10.13 -5.29 3.69
N PHE A 155 9.73 -4.68 4.82
CA PHE A 155 10.60 -4.56 5.99
C PHE A 155 11.11 -5.91 6.46
N ALA A 156 10.23 -6.90 6.64
CA ALA A 156 10.62 -8.23 7.14
C ALA A 156 11.63 -8.91 6.20
N VAL A 157 11.41 -8.86 4.88
CA VAL A 157 12.35 -9.43 3.88
C VAL A 157 13.73 -8.78 3.99
N GLY A 158 13.79 -7.45 4.06
CA GLY A 158 15.06 -6.73 4.18
C GLY A 158 15.72 -6.88 5.55
N HIS A 159 14.94 -6.83 6.63
CA HIS A 159 15.42 -6.89 8.02
C HIS A 159 15.97 -8.26 8.40
N LEU A 160 15.32 -9.33 7.95
CA LEU A 160 15.72 -10.71 8.19
C LEU A 160 16.69 -11.25 7.12
N GLU A 161 17.05 -10.42 6.13
CA GLU A 161 17.96 -10.76 5.02
C GLU A 161 17.51 -12.01 4.25
N GLU A 162 16.18 -12.20 4.08
CA GLU A 162 15.63 -13.34 3.37
C GLU A 162 15.67 -13.12 1.84
N PRO A 163 15.86 -14.19 1.04
CA PRO A 163 16.03 -14.07 -0.40
C PRO A 163 14.75 -13.71 -1.17
N GLY A 164 13.62 -13.59 -0.49
CA GLY A 164 12.38 -13.18 -1.11
C GLY A 164 11.16 -13.19 -0.19
N GLY A 165 10.04 -12.71 -0.74
CA GLY A 165 8.77 -12.70 -0.01
C GLY A 165 7.57 -12.49 -0.92
N ALA A 166 6.39 -12.80 -0.37
CA ALA A 166 5.10 -12.66 -1.04
C ALA A 166 4.06 -12.05 -0.11
N MET A 167 3.43 -10.97 -0.57
CA MET A 167 2.28 -10.35 0.09
C MET A 167 1.00 -10.71 -0.64
N ILE A 168 0.07 -11.35 0.07
CA ILE A 168 -1.25 -11.69 -0.47
C ILE A 168 -2.19 -10.50 -0.23
N THR A 169 -2.43 -9.71 -1.27
CA THR A 169 -3.21 -8.47 -1.20
C THR A 169 -3.71 -8.02 -2.57
N ALA A 170 -4.79 -7.26 -2.59
CA ALA A 170 -5.20 -6.46 -3.74
C ALA A 170 -5.33 -4.97 -3.39
N SER A 171 -4.62 -4.51 -2.35
CA SER A 171 -4.54 -3.10 -1.93
C SER A 171 -5.94 -2.44 -1.84
N HIS A 172 -6.24 -1.49 -2.71
CA HIS A 172 -7.48 -0.72 -2.73
C HIS A 172 -8.62 -1.32 -3.58
N ASN A 173 -8.41 -2.48 -4.21
CA ASN A 173 -9.46 -3.10 -5.04
C ASN A 173 -10.69 -3.52 -4.22
N PRO A 174 -11.86 -3.66 -4.86
CA PRO A 174 -13.05 -4.20 -4.22
C PRO A 174 -12.83 -5.56 -3.57
N LYS A 175 -13.75 -5.95 -2.67
CA LYS A 175 -13.64 -7.14 -1.82
C LYS A 175 -13.53 -8.48 -2.55
N ASP A 176 -14.02 -8.55 -3.78
CA ASP A 176 -13.99 -9.74 -4.65
C ASP A 176 -12.68 -9.91 -5.43
N TYR A 177 -11.72 -8.99 -5.25
CA TYR A 177 -10.37 -9.10 -5.78
C TYR A 177 -9.38 -9.55 -4.72
N ASN A 178 -8.33 -10.27 -5.18
CA ASN A 178 -7.12 -10.48 -4.43
C ASN A 178 -5.92 -10.53 -5.38
N GLY A 179 -4.71 -10.68 -4.85
CA GLY A 179 -3.50 -10.67 -5.64
C GLY A 179 -2.27 -11.08 -4.85
N LEU A 180 -1.12 -10.99 -5.53
CA LEU A 180 0.18 -11.25 -4.95
C LEU A 180 1.16 -10.16 -5.39
N LYS A 181 1.81 -9.51 -4.41
CA LYS A 181 3.01 -8.70 -4.63
C LYS A 181 4.20 -9.56 -4.24
N LEU A 182 5.07 -9.83 -5.21
CA LEU A 182 6.24 -10.69 -5.05
C LEU A 182 7.51 -9.85 -5.01
N CYS A 183 8.46 -10.22 -4.18
CA CYS A 183 9.78 -9.58 -4.16
C CYS A 183 10.89 -10.63 -4.02
N ARG A 184 12.10 -10.26 -4.40
CA ARG A 184 13.34 -11.00 -4.16
C ARG A 184 14.14 -10.34 -3.04
N GLU A 185 15.38 -10.74 -2.83
CA GLU A 185 16.28 -10.18 -1.81
C GLU A 185 16.24 -8.63 -1.78
N ASP A 186 16.57 -8.04 -0.63
CA ASP A 186 16.53 -6.58 -0.41
C ASP A 186 15.14 -5.93 -0.66
N ALA A 187 14.05 -6.70 -0.53
CA ALA A 187 12.69 -6.25 -0.83
C ALA A 187 12.51 -5.70 -2.27
N ILE A 188 13.31 -6.18 -3.24
CA ILE A 188 13.19 -5.76 -4.62
C ILE A 188 11.95 -6.39 -5.23
N ALA A 189 10.92 -5.57 -5.50
CA ALA A 189 9.66 -6.03 -6.08
C ALA A 189 9.87 -6.61 -7.48
N LEU A 190 9.22 -7.75 -7.77
CA LEU A 190 9.12 -8.28 -9.13
C LEU A 190 8.17 -7.41 -9.95
N SER A 191 8.58 -7.11 -11.18
CA SER A 191 7.77 -6.41 -12.18
C SER A 191 7.31 -7.36 -13.29
N GLY A 192 6.45 -6.88 -14.17
CA GLY A 192 6.04 -7.62 -15.36
C GLY A 192 7.23 -8.15 -16.15
N GLU A 193 8.15 -7.25 -16.48
CA GLU A 193 9.33 -7.58 -17.29
C GLU A 193 10.41 -8.35 -16.50
N GLU A 194 10.44 -8.21 -15.17
CA GLU A 194 11.46 -8.79 -14.29
C GLU A 194 10.80 -9.72 -13.25
N GLY A 195 10.16 -10.79 -13.72
CA GLY A 195 9.67 -11.88 -12.88
C GLY A 195 8.22 -12.29 -13.11
N ILE A 196 7.26 -11.37 -13.13
CA ILE A 196 5.82 -11.73 -13.17
C ILE A 196 5.45 -12.44 -14.47
N PHE A 197 5.91 -11.95 -15.64
CA PHE A 197 5.62 -12.59 -16.92
C PHE A 197 6.40 -13.89 -17.09
N GLN A 198 7.60 -13.99 -16.53
CA GLN A 198 8.36 -15.25 -16.51
C GLN A 198 7.69 -16.32 -15.64
N ILE A 199 7.14 -15.94 -14.49
CA ILE A 199 6.33 -16.83 -13.64
C ILE A 199 5.09 -17.33 -14.40
N ARG A 200 4.36 -16.44 -15.09
CA ARG A 200 3.25 -16.81 -15.98
C ARG A 200 3.70 -17.85 -17.02
N ASP A 201 4.76 -17.54 -17.77
CA ASP A 201 5.25 -18.40 -18.86
C ASP A 201 5.72 -19.78 -18.35
N LEU A 202 6.29 -19.87 -17.14
CA LEU A 202 6.62 -21.11 -16.47
C LEU A 202 5.35 -21.95 -16.19
N ILE A 203 4.30 -21.33 -15.64
CA ILE A 203 3.03 -22.00 -15.37
C ILE A 203 2.41 -22.52 -16.68
N GLU A 204 2.33 -21.69 -17.72
CA GLU A 204 1.76 -22.03 -19.02
C GLU A 204 2.52 -23.16 -19.72
N SER A 205 3.83 -23.21 -19.52
CA SER A 205 4.66 -24.26 -20.10
C SER A 205 4.32 -25.65 -19.59
N GLY A 206 3.64 -25.77 -18.43
CA GLY A 206 3.38 -27.02 -17.73
C GLY A 206 4.65 -27.76 -17.27
N LYS A 207 5.79 -27.07 -17.24
CA LYS A 207 7.11 -27.64 -16.89
C LYS A 207 7.56 -27.28 -15.48
N LEU A 208 6.60 -26.89 -14.63
CA LEU A 208 6.94 -26.67 -13.22
C LEU A 208 7.55 -27.96 -12.62
N PRO A 209 8.61 -27.86 -11.82
CA PRO A 209 9.20 -29.02 -11.18
C PRO A 209 8.13 -29.84 -10.46
N GLU A 210 8.11 -31.16 -10.65
CA GLU A 210 7.41 -32.05 -9.74
C GLU A 210 7.99 -31.85 -8.33
N SER A 211 7.19 -32.13 -7.29
CA SER A 211 7.60 -31.93 -5.90
C SER A 211 9.00 -32.49 -5.64
N ASN A 212 9.87 -31.68 -5.03
CA ASN A 212 11.22 -32.10 -4.63
C ASN A 212 11.12 -33.26 -3.60
N ASP A 213 12.20 -34.05 -3.46
CA ASP A 213 12.35 -35.04 -2.38
C ASP A 213 12.31 -34.40 -0.98
N TYR A 214 12.61 -33.09 -0.88
CA TYR A 214 12.49 -32.25 0.30
C TYR A 214 11.24 -31.36 0.18
N THR A 215 10.37 -31.44 1.17
CA THR A 215 9.25 -30.50 1.36
C THR A 215 9.67 -29.48 2.40
N GLY A 216 9.58 -28.18 2.08
CA GLY A 216 9.90 -27.10 2.99
C GLY A 216 9.02 -27.10 4.24
N SER A 217 9.52 -26.52 5.31
CA SER A 217 8.80 -26.28 6.57
C SER A 217 8.09 -24.92 6.58
N VAL A 218 7.11 -24.77 7.47
CA VAL A 218 6.47 -23.49 7.76
C VAL A 218 6.70 -23.13 9.22
N GLU A 219 7.22 -21.95 9.46
CA GLU A 219 7.35 -21.34 10.77
C GLU A 219 6.47 -20.09 10.82
N GLU A 220 5.93 -19.72 11.98
CA GLU A 220 5.16 -18.49 12.18
C GLU A 220 5.96 -17.52 13.06
N ASP A 221 5.88 -16.21 12.74
CA ASP A 221 6.48 -15.16 13.58
C ASP A 221 5.63 -13.88 13.57
N ASP A 222 5.79 -13.04 14.56
CA ASP A 222 5.11 -11.74 14.69
C ASP A 222 6.13 -10.59 14.67
N ILE A 223 6.27 -9.95 13.54
CA ILE A 223 7.22 -8.85 13.32
C ILE A 223 6.66 -7.47 13.73
N THR A 224 5.47 -7.41 14.33
CA THR A 224 4.76 -6.14 14.59
C THR A 224 5.57 -5.17 15.45
N VAL A 225 6.29 -5.67 16.46
CA VAL A 225 7.10 -4.82 17.35
C VAL A 225 8.32 -4.28 16.63
N ASP A 226 9.05 -5.14 15.92
CA ASP A 226 10.27 -4.75 15.17
C ASP A 226 9.93 -3.76 14.06
N TYR A 227 8.82 -3.99 13.36
CA TYR A 227 8.30 -3.06 12.37
C TYR A 227 7.91 -1.70 12.99
N ALA A 228 7.25 -1.70 14.15
CA ALA A 228 6.90 -0.45 14.84
C ALA A 228 8.17 0.34 15.24
N GLU A 229 9.22 -0.34 15.70
CA GLU A 229 10.51 0.28 16.01
C GLU A 229 11.17 0.86 14.76
N HIS A 230 11.13 0.11 13.66
CA HIS A 230 11.63 0.58 12.37
C HIS A 230 10.90 1.84 11.91
N CYS A 231 9.57 1.87 11.92
CA CYS A 231 8.79 3.05 11.55
C CYS A 231 9.12 4.27 12.40
N LEU A 232 9.27 4.09 13.72
CA LEU A 232 9.64 5.17 14.64
C LEU A 232 11.06 5.69 14.44
N SER A 233 11.96 4.90 13.85
CA SER A 233 13.32 5.33 13.55
C SER A 233 13.39 6.44 12.47
N PHE A 234 12.34 6.64 11.69
CA PHE A 234 12.26 7.68 10.65
C PHE A 234 11.98 9.06 11.20
N ILE A 235 11.46 9.15 12.43
CA ILE A 235 11.12 10.43 13.06
C ILE A 235 11.91 10.64 14.33
N ASP A 236 12.18 11.91 14.65
CA ASP A 236 12.68 12.29 15.95
C ASP A 236 11.47 12.57 16.86
N THR A 237 11.28 11.72 17.85
CA THR A 237 10.15 11.80 18.78
C THR A 237 10.39 12.79 19.92
N GLU A 238 11.62 13.31 20.08
CA GLU A 238 11.95 14.26 21.14
C GLU A 238 11.38 15.65 20.82
N GLY A 239 10.67 16.20 21.79
CA GLY A 239 10.09 17.55 21.67
C GLY A 239 8.83 17.68 20.81
N LEU A 240 8.26 16.57 20.35
CA LEU A 240 6.96 16.61 19.66
C LEU A 240 5.86 17.08 20.61
N ARG A 241 5.07 18.08 20.18
CA ARG A 241 3.86 18.42 20.90
C ARG A 241 2.80 17.32 20.73
N PRO A 242 1.86 17.17 21.68
CA PRO A 242 0.69 16.33 21.47
C PRO A 242 -0.09 16.78 20.23
N LEU A 243 -0.47 15.82 19.40
CA LEU A 243 -1.33 16.02 18.23
C LEU A 243 -2.61 15.22 18.41
N LYS A 244 -3.74 15.78 17.98
CA LYS A 244 -4.98 15.03 17.81
C LYS A 244 -5.15 14.67 16.34
N ILE A 245 -5.14 13.38 16.03
CA ILE A 245 -5.15 12.87 14.64
C ILE A 245 -6.36 11.95 14.46
N VAL A 246 -7.19 12.22 13.45
CA VAL A 246 -8.23 11.28 13.02
C VAL A 246 -7.62 10.33 12.02
N VAL A 247 -7.74 9.02 12.24
CA VAL A 247 -7.15 8.00 11.37
C VAL A 247 -8.23 7.11 10.82
N ASP A 248 -8.38 7.10 9.51
CA ASP A 248 -9.25 6.18 8.78
C ASP A 248 -8.43 5.02 8.23
N ALA A 249 -8.61 3.85 8.83
CA ALA A 249 -7.95 2.61 8.40
C ALA A 249 -8.71 1.86 7.29
N GLY A 250 -9.91 2.32 6.89
CA GLY A 250 -10.73 1.69 5.85
C GLY A 250 -11.03 0.20 6.08
N ASN A 251 -11.09 -0.26 7.35
CA ASN A 251 -11.12 -1.68 7.75
C ASN A 251 -9.88 -2.47 7.31
N GLY A 252 -8.81 -1.78 6.91
CA GLY A 252 -7.55 -2.30 6.39
C GLY A 252 -6.45 -2.47 7.43
N MET A 253 -5.24 -2.78 6.94
CA MET A 253 -4.11 -3.17 7.77
C MET A 253 -3.57 -2.07 8.67
N ALA A 254 -3.79 -0.79 8.35
CA ALA A 254 -3.46 0.33 9.23
C ALA A 254 -4.09 0.18 10.62
N GLY A 255 -5.30 -0.42 10.72
CA GLY A 255 -5.98 -0.68 11.99
C GLY A 255 -5.23 -1.64 12.93
N LYS A 256 -4.39 -2.54 12.39
CA LYS A 256 -3.52 -3.45 13.16
C LYS A 256 -2.12 -2.85 13.37
N MET A 257 -1.54 -2.24 12.33
CA MET A 257 -0.13 -1.86 12.35
C MET A 257 0.16 -0.56 13.12
N LEU A 258 -0.82 0.37 13.18
CA LEU A 258 -0.63 1.66 13.83
C LEU A 258 -0.69 1.67 15.36
N PRO A 259 -1.54 0.89 16.06
CA PRO A 259 -1.63 0.95 17.51
C PRO A 259 -0.29 0.79 18.24
N PRO A 260 0.58 -0.20 17.93
CA PRO A 260 1.88 -0.33 18.59
C PRO A 260 2.83 0.86 18.39
N ILE A 261 2.67 1.59 17.29
CA ILE A 261 3.43 2.80 16.98
C ILE A 261 2.91 3.97 17.82
N PHE A 262 1.59 4.16 17.85
CA PHE A 262 0.97 5.29 18.55
C PHE A 262 1.09 5.21 20.08
N GLU A 263 1.13 4.01 20.66
CA GLU A 263 1.39 3.83 22.10
C GLU A 263 2.73 4.45 22.55
N ARG A 264 3.64 4.71 21.64
CA ARG A 264 4.98 5.26 21.89
C ARG A 264 5.09 6.75 21.54
N LEU A 265 3.99 7.39 21.11
CA LEU A 265 3.94 8.78 20.68
C LEU A 265 2.98 9.60 21.56
N PRO A 266 3.23 10.90 21.73
CA PRO A 266 2.34 11.75 22.53
C PRO A 266 1.06 12.18 21.76
N PHE A 267 0.51 11.32 20.91
CA PHE A 267 -0.61 11.62 20.03
C PHE A 267 -1.93 11.07 20.58
N GLU A 268 -2.98 11.88 20.47
CA GLU A 268 -4.38 11.47 20.67
C GLU A 268 -4.94 10.98 19.34
N ILE A 269 -5.25 9.69 19.24
CA ILE A 269 -5.78 9.10 18.02
C ILE A 269 -7.30 8.95 18.12
N VAL A 270 -8.01 9.48 17.12
CA VAL A 270 -9.44 9.26 16.91
C VAL A 270 -9.58 8.20 15.81
N PRO A 271 -9.82 6.92 16.17
CA PRO A 271 -9.83 5.84 15.18
C PRO A 271 -11.14 5.80 14.40
N MET A 272 -11.05 5.61 13.08
CA MET A 272 -12.15 5.26 12.19
C MET A 272 -11.83 3.91 11.51
N TYR A 273 -12.77 2.98 11.59
CA TYR A 273 -12.73 1.69 10.87
C TYR A 273 -11.47 0.85 11.11
N PHE A 274 -10.92 0.84 12.35
CA PHE A 274 -9.73 0.08 12.74
C PHE A 274 -9.97 -1.44 12.81
N LYS A 275 -11.24 -1.87 12.97
CA LYS A 275 -11.54 -3.30 12.94
C LYS A 275 -11.24 -3.85 11.55
N LEU A 276 -10.34 -4.83 11.45
CA LEU A 276 -10.06 -5.54 10.20
C LEU A 276 -11.32 -6.23 9.68
N ASP A 277 -11.71 -5.94 8.45
CA ASP A 277 -12.89 -6.54 7.83
C ASP A 277 -12.77 -6.50 6.30
N GLY A 278 -12.38 -7.62 5.69
CA GLY A 278 -12.21 -7.74 4.25
C GLY A 278 -13.50 -7.63 3.42
N SER A 279 -14.66 -7.43 4.05
CA SER A 279 -15.91 -7.10 3.36
C SER A 279 -16.07 -5.61 3.09
N PHE A 280 -15.22 -4.74 3.72
CA PHE A 280 -15.24 -3.28 3.62
C PHE A 280 -16.63 -2.67 3.85
N PRO A 281 -17.24 -2.85 5.04
CA PRO A 281 -18.64 -2.51 5.28
C PRO A 281 -18.92 -1.00 5.30
N ASN A 282 -17.91 -0.15 5.44
CA ASN A 282 -18.05 1.30 5.55
C ASN A 282 -17.84 1.97 4.17
N HIS A 283 -16.66 1.85 3.61
CA HIS A 283 -16.33 2.30 2.26
C HIS A 283 -15.20 1.43 1.68
N THR A 284 -15.02 1.49 0.36
CA THR A 284 -13.86 0.87 -0.29
C THR A 284 -12.58 1.54 0.20
N PRO A 285 -11.52 0.80 0.57
CA PRO A 285 -10.29 1.38 1.10
C PRO A 285 -9.44 2.01 -0.02
N ASN A 286 -10.01 3.00 -0.69
CA ASN A 286 -9.39 3.74 -1.79
C ASN A 286 -9.47 5.25 -1.52
N PRO A 287 -8.46 5.85 -0.87
CA PRO A 287 -8.46 7.27 -0.51
C PRO A 287 -8.34 8.24 -1.71
N ILE A 288 -8.02 7.73 -2.91
CA ILE A 288 -8.00 8.57 -4.13
C ILE A 288 -9.43 9.01 -4.51
N GLU A 289 -10.42 8.17 -4.21
CA GLU A 289 -11.82 8.45 -4.50
C GLU A 289 -12.38 9.49 -3.50
N PRO A 290 -12.77 10.70 -3.96
CA PRO A 290 -13.19 11.77 -3.05
C PRO A 290 -14.33 11.37 -2.11
N LYS A 291 -15.26 10.53 -2.56
CA LYS A 291 -16.38 10.04 -1.76
C LYS A 291 -15.93 9.26 -0.51
N ASN A 292 -14.82 8.54 -0.60
CA ASN A 292 -14.30 7.76 0.53
C ASN A 292 -13.61 8.64 1.58
N MET A 293 -13.37 9.92 1.27
CA MET A 293 -12.74 10.88 2.17
C MET A 293 -13.74 11.75 2.93
N GLU A 294 -15.03 11.77 2.53
CA GLU A 294 -16.04 12.70 3.06
C GLU A 294 -16.22 12.56 4.59
N GLU A 295 -16.36 11.34 5.09
CA GLU A 295 -16.53 11.10 6.53
C GLU A 295 -15.29 11.47 7.34
N LEU A 296 -14.09 11.23 6.80
CA LEU A 296 -12.84 11.67 7.43
C LEU A 296 -12.76 13.19 7.48
N GLN A 297 -13.11 13.89 6.40
CA GLN A 297 -13.13 15.36 6.34
C GLN A 297 -14.07 15.95 7.41
N GLU A 298 -15.30 15.43 7.49
CA GLU A 298 -16.28 15.84 8.49
C GLU A 298 -15.79 15.56 9.92
N ARG A 299 -15.19 14.38 10.14
CA ARG A 299 -14.71 13.95 11.45
C ARG A 299 -13.55 14.81 11.94
N VAL A 300 -12.61 15.15 11.08
CA VAL A 300 -11.46 16.03 11.41
C VAL A 300 -11.95 17.38 11.95
N VAL A 301 -12.91 18.00 11.24
CA VAL A 301 -13.48 19.30 11.64
C VAL A 301 -14.27 19.17 12.94
N ALA A 302 -15.10 18.13 13.07
CA ALA A 302 -15.94 17.90 14.25
C ALA A 302 -15.12 17.67 15.53
N GLU A 303 -14.00 16.96 15.42
CA GLU A 303 -13.08 16.67 16.52
C GLU A 303 -12.12 17.83 16.84
N GLY A 304 -12.03 18.83 15.96
CA GLY A 304 -10.99 19.86 16.04
C GLY A 304 -9.59 19.27 16.04
N ALA A 305 -9.38 18.24 15.20
CA ALA A 305 -8.12 17.54 15.08
C ALA A 305 -7.06 18.39 14.36
N ASP A 306 -5.77 18.15 14.64
CA ASP A 306 -4.67 18.81 13.95
C ASP A 306 -4.62 18.43 12.46
N PHE A 307 -4.97 17.18 12.13
CA PHE A 307 -5.21 16.68 10.78
C PHE A 307 -5.89 15.30 10.81
N GLY A 308 -6.30 14.82 9.64
CA GLY A 308 -6.74 13.45 9.42
C GLY A 308 -5.85 12.72 8.44
N VAL A 309 -5.85 11.39 8.50
CA VAL A 309 -5.18 10.54 7.52
C VAL A 309 -6.04 9.33 7.16
N ALA A 310 -6.11 9.02 5.87
CA ALA A 310 -6.72 7.80 5.36
C ALA A 310 -5.65 6.91 4.70
N PHE A 311 -5.78 5.60 4.93
CA PHE A 311 -4.94 4.57 4.34
C PHE A 311 -5.73 3.72 3.35
N ASP A 312 -5.04 3.10 2.40
CA ASP A 312 -5.64 2.04 1.61
C ASP A 312 -5.60 0.69 2.34
N GLY A 313 -6.10 -0.38 1.68
CA GLY A 313 -6.35 -1.65 2.37
C GLY A 313 -5.10 -2.30 2.97
N ASP A 314 -3.97 -2.23 2.30
CA ASP A 314 -2.69 -2.80 2.73
C ASP A 314 -1.69 -1.74 3.27
N ALA A 315 -2.17 -0.50 3.46
CA ALA A 315 -1.51 0.61 4.14
C ALA A 315 -0.18 1.10 3.52
N ASP A 316 0.06 0.77 2.23
CA ASP A 316 1.23 1.29 1.51
C ASP A 316 1.02 2.72 0.98
N ARG A 317 -0.23 3.24 1.04
CA ARG A 317 -0.59 4.61 0.68
C ARG A 317 -1.23 5.38 1.83
N ALA A 318 -1.01 6.71 1.85
CA ALA A 318 -1.62 7.63 2.79
C ALA A 318 -2.09 8.92 2.11
N PHE A 319 -3.24 9.44 2.57
CA PHE A 319 -3.77 10.73 2.16
C PHE A 319 -4.14 11.54 3.39
N ILE A 320 -3.76 12.81 3.42
CA ILE A 320 -3.99 13.69 4.56
C ILE A 320 -5.18 14.62 4.29
N VAL A 321 -5.93 14.87 5.37
CA VAL A 321 -6.98 15.90 5.46
C VAL A 321 -6.50 16.97 6.44
N THR A 322 -6.49 18.23 6.03
CA THR A 322 -6.10 19.35 6.90
C THR A 322 -7.13 19.57 8.02
N GLU A 323 -6.77 20.34 9.04
CA GLU A 323 -7.67 20.74 10.12
C GLU A 323 -8.96 21.45 9.64
N GLN A 324 -8.97 21.92 8.39
CA GLN A 324 -10.12 22.57 7.75
C GLN A 324 -11.04 21.58 7.01
N GLY A 325 -10.71 20.28 7.03
CA GLY A 325 -11.44 19.26 6.28
C GLY A 325 -11.10 19.22 4.78
N VAL A 326 -9.95 19.74 4.38
CA VAL A 326 -9.50 19.75 2.98
C VAL A 326 -8.51 18.61 2.75
N THR A 327 -8.83 17.70 1.83
CA THR A 327 -7.89 16.65 1.40
C THR A 327 -6.77 17.27 0.58
N ILE A 328 -5.52 16.93 0.90
CA ILE A 328 -4.36 17.25 0.09
C ILE A 328 -3.98 16.08 -0.82
N SER A 329 -3.49 16.41 -2.01
CA SER A 329 -3.04 15.38 -2.96
C SER A 329 -1.78 14.66 -2.48
N GLY A 330 -1.54 13.43 -2.99
CA GLY A 330 -0.37 12.65 -2.62
C GLY A 330 0.95 13.36 -2.93
N ASP A 331 1.02 14.13 -4.01
CA ASP A 331 2.21 14.92 -4.37
C ASP A 331 2.47 16.12 -3.43
N LEU A 332 1.44 16.68 -2.79
CA LEU A 332 1.63 17.67 -1.73
C LEU A 332 2.13 17.02 -0.43
N LEU A 333 1.61 15.86 -0.08
CA LEU A 333 2.17 15.10 1.02
C LEU A 333 3.62 14.70 0.72
N ALA A 334 3.92 14.27 -0.52
CA ALA A 334 5.30 14.01 -0.97
C ALA A 334 6.20 15.25 -0.82
N THR A 335 5.66 16.45 -1.08
CA THR A 335 6.37 17.71 -0.93
C THR A 335 6.72 18.00 0.54
N LEU A 336 5.79 17.75 1.46
CA LEU A 336 6.03 17.86 2.91
C LEU A 336 7.07 16.84 3.39
N VAL A 337 6.93 15.56 2.96
CA VAL A 337 7.90 14.52 3.32
C VAL A 337 9.29 14.84 2.76
N ALA A 338 9.38 15.29 1.50
CA ALA A 338 10.64 15.71 0.89
C ALA A 338 11.32 16.84 1.67
N LYS A 339 10.54 17.81 2.19
CA LYS A 339 11.04 18.87 3.04
C LYS A 339 11.70 18.31 4.30
N ASN A 340 11.03 17.40 5.01
CA ASN A 340 11.57 16.77 6.22
C ASN A 340 12.85 15.97 5.91
N VAL A 341 12.85 15.20 4.82
CA VAL A 341 14.03 14.43 4.38
C VAL A 341 15.22 15.35 4.10
N LEU A 342 15.00 16.49 3.42
CA LEU A 342 16.07 17.45 3.09
C LEU A 342 16.57 18.22 4.31
N GLU A 343 15.74 18.45 5.33
CA GLU A 343 16.17 18.99 6.63
C GLU A 343 17.14 18.03 7.34
N LYS A 344 16.90 16.70 7.24
CA LYS A 344 17.75 15.66 7.84
C LYS A 344 18.97 15.31 6.98
N GLU A 345 18.83 15.32 5.64
CA GLU A 345 19.88 14.99 4.66
C GLU A 345 19.99 16.08 3.58
N PRO A 346 20.69 17.21 3.85
CA PRO A 346 20.86 18.27 2.88
C PRO A 346 21.54 17.80 1.59
N GLY A 347 20.96 18.16 0.45
CA GLY A 347 21.49 17.77 -0.86
C GLY A 347 21.04 16.40 -1.35
N ALA A 348 20.14 15.71 -0.62
CA ALA A 348 19.59 14.42 -1.01
C ALA A 348 18.93 14.45 -2.40
N THR A 349 18.97 13.30 -3.07
CA THR A 349 18.20 13.07 -4.31
C THR A 349 16.78 12.66 -3.96
N ILE A 350 15.81 13.33 -4.59
CA ILE A 350 14.37 13.04 -4.44
C ILE A 350 13.82 12.66 -5.81
N ILE A 351 13.16 11.49 -5.90
CA ILE A 351 12.49 11.05 -7.12
C ILE A 351 11.00 11.39 -7.05
N TYR A 352 10.42 11.76 -8.19
CA TYR A 352 9.00 12.07 -8.27
C TYR A 352 8.41 11.65 -9.62
N SER A 353 7.13 11.27 -9.61
CA SER A 353 6.44 10.88 -10.84
C SER A 353 6.11 12.08 -11.72
N ALA A 354 6.02 11.84 -13.03
CA ALA A 354 5.81 12.87 -14.05
C ALA A 354 4.51 13.67 -13.87
N VAL A 355 3.56 13.14 -13.10
CA VAL A 355 2.25 13.75 -12.84
C VAL A 355 2.18 14.53 -11.52
N CYS A 356 3.26 14.57 -10.75
CA CYS A 356 3.33 15.38 -9.55
C CYS A 356 3.34 16.86 -9.86
N SER A 357 2.78 17.67 -8.95
CA SER A 357 2.83 19.13 -8.99
C SER A 357 4.27 19.65 -9.10
N ARG A 358 4.43 20.79 -9.76
CA ARG A 358 5.68 21.56 -9.76
C ARG A 358 6.15 21.96 -8.37
N ALA A 359 5.25 22.08 -7.42
CA ALA A 359 5.56 22.38 -6.03
C ALA A 359 6.66 21.48 -5.47
N LEU A 360 6.64 20.18 -5.80
CA LEU A 360 7.63 19.22 -5.30
C LEU A 360 9.05 19.49 -5.83
N PRO A 361 9.33 19.48 -7.15
CA PRO A 361 10.69 19.76 -7.64
C PRO A 361 11.17 21.18 -7.37
N GLU A 362 10.28 22.15 -7.24
CA GLU A 362 10.66 23.53 -6.87
C GLU A 362 11.10 23.61 -5.41
N LEU A 363 10.35 23.03 -4.49
CA LEU A 363 10.76 22.90 -3.09
C LEU A 363 12.11 22.18 -2.98
N VAL A 364 12.25 21.01 -3.64
CA VAL A 364 13.49 20.22 -3.57
C VAL A 364 14.70 21.05 -4.01
N ARG A 365 14.58 21.84 -5.10
CA ARG A 365 15.67 22.73 -5.54
C ARG A 365 15.91 23.88 -4.56
N HIS A 366 14.85 24.46 -4.01
CA HIS A 366 14.93 25.54 -3.02
C HIS A 366 15.70 25.11 -1.77
N GLU A 367 15.41 23.88 -1.29
CA GLU A 367 16.08 23.27 -0.13
C GLU A 367 17.47 22.67 -0.48
N GLY A 368 17.95 22.86 -1.71
CA GLY A 368 19.28 22.41 -2.15
C GLY A 368 19.39 20.94 -2.51
N GLY A 369 18.27 20.21 -2.60
CA GLY A 369 18.19 18.83 -3.04
C GLY A 369 18.25 18.67 -4.56
N LYS A 370 18.23 17.42 -5.03
CA LYS A 370 18.30 17.04 -6.44
C LYS A 370 17.01 16.33 -6.87
N PRO A 371 16.04 17.01 -7.51
CA PRO A 371 14.83 16.36 -8.00
C PRO A 371 15.12 15.60 -9.29
N ILE A 372 14.64 14.36 -9.38
CA ILE A 372 14.66 13.52 -10.60
C ILE A 372 13.24 13.12 -10.93
N ARG A 373 12.78 13.49 -12.14
CA ARG A 373 11.46 13.14 -12.67
C ARG A 373 11.51 11.78 -13.36
N THR A 374 10.49 10.95 -13.13
CA THR A 374 10.38 9.61 -13.73
C THR A 374 8.93 9.29 -14.12
N LYS A 375 8.70 8.19 -14.83
CA LYS A 375 7.34 7.66 -15.05
C LYS A 375 6.71 7.27 -13.71
N ALA A 376 5.38 7.29 -13.65
CA ALA A 376 4.63 6.78 -12.51
C ALA A 376 4.71 5.24 -12.44
N GLY A 377 4.72 4.72 -11.19
CA GLY A 377 4.67 3.30 -10.90
C GLY A 377 5.87 2.80 -10.09
N HIS A 378 5.56 2.01 -9.05
CA HIS A 378 6.55 1.53 -8.09
C HIS A 378 7.67 0.68 -8.72
N SER A 379 7.37 -0.11 -9.77
CA SER A 379 8.36 -0.91 -10.50
C SER A 379 9.35 -0.05 -11.32
N ILE A 380 9.08 1.24 -11.51
CA ILE A 380 9.97 2.18 -12.18
C ILE A 380 10.70 3.05 -11.14
N ILE A 381 9.97 3.53 -10.14
CA ILE A 381 10.52 4.45 -9.12
C ILE A 381 11.55 3.73 -8.25
N LYS A 382 11.26 2.53 -7.74
CA LYS A 382 12.18 1.77 -6.86
C LYS A 382 13.56 1.53 -7.51
N PRO A 383 13.68 1.03 -8.76
CA PRO A 383 14.97 0.93 -9.46
C PRO A 383 15.67 2.28 -9.67
N GLN A 384 14.92 3.33 -10.00
CA GLN A 384 15.48 4.68 -10.15
C GLN A 384 16.03 5.21 -8.82
N MET A 385 15.35 4.95 -7.70
CA MET A 385 15.84 5.31 -6.38
C MET A 385 17.13 4.57 -6.04
N ARG A 386 17.20 3.26 -6.28
CA ARG A 386 18.41 2.46 -6.06
C ARG A 386 19.58 2.95 -6.89
N SER A 387 19.39 3.17 -8.21
CA SER A 387 20.45 3.60 -9.12
C SER A 387 20.99 5.00 -8.83
N ASN A 388 20.18 5.88 -8.25
CA ASN A 388 20.55 7.25 -7.90
C ASN A 388 20.83 7.44 -6.40
N ASN A 389 20.76 6.37 -5.59
CA ASN A 389 20.81 6.42 -4.14
C ASN A 389 19.88 7.52 -3.56
N ALA A 390 18.65 7.61 -4.11
CA ALA A 390 17.70 8.62 -3.71
C ALA A 390 17.17 8.35 -2.30
N ALA A 391 17.14 9.38 -1.45
CA ALA A 391 16.67 9.25 -0.08
C ALA A 391 15.17 9.04 0.01
N PHE A 392 14.42 9.63 -0.94
CA PHE A 392 12.96 9.60 -0.96
C PHE A 392 12.43 9.58 -2.39
N GLY A 393 11.26 8.97 -2.57
CA GLY A 393 10.47 9.04 -3.80
C GLY A 393 9.00 9.28 -3.48
N GLY A 394 8.29 10.06 -4.32
CA GLY A 394 6.88 10.36 -4.11
C GLY A 394 6.05 10.35 -5.37
N GLU A 395 4.80 9.91 -5.25
CA GLU A 395 3.81 9.89 -6.32
C GLU A 395 2.53 10.64 -5.96
N HIS A 396 1.86 11.15 -6.97
CA HIS A 396 0.50 11.70 -6.84
C HIS A 396 -0.51 10.66 -6.33
N SER A 397 -0.27 9.39 -6.65
CA SER A 397 -1.11 8.25 -6.21
C SER A 397 -1.04 7.93 -4.72
N GLY A 398 -0.20 8.63 -3.94
CA GLY A 398 -0.05 8.43 -2.50
C GLY A 398 0.91 7.33 -2.08
N HIS A 399 1.80 6.87 -2.99
CA HIS A 399 2.93 6.03 -2.63
C HIS A 399 4.15 6.89 -2.27
N PHE A 400 4.84 6.52 -1.21
CA PHE A 400 5.98 7.25 -0.64
C PHE A 400 7.09 6.27 -0.33
N TYR A 401 8.19 6.34 -1.07
CA TYR A 401 9.30 5.40 -1.04
C TYR A 401 10.44 5.96 -0.23
N PHE A 402 11.03 5.16 0.64
CA PHE A 402 12.13 5.57 1.50
C PHE A 402 13.35 4.66 1.28
N ARG A 403 14.53 5.25 1.02
CA ARG A 403 15.78 4.48 0.88
C ARG A 403 16.01 3.58 2.08
N ASP A 404 15.86 4.13 3.27
CA ASP A 404 16.16 3.46 4.53
C ASP A 404 15.03 2.49 4.97
N ASN A 405 13.94 2.40 4.16
CA ASN A 405 12.93 1.35 4.18
C ASN A 405 13.12 0.39 2.99
N TYR A 406 14.36 0.02 2.69
CA TYR A 406 14.70 -0.89 1.57
C TYR A 406 14.20 -0.39 0.21
N PHE A 407 14.05 0.92 0.03
CA PHE A 407 13.40 1.58 -1.11
C PHE A 407 11.93 1.21 -1.31
N ALA A 408 11.31 0.61 -0.30
CA ALA A 408 9.89 0.28 -0.32
C ALA A 408 9.03 1.49 0.02
N ASP A 409 7.79 1.44 -0.45
CA ASP A 409 6.74 2.39 -0.14
C ASP A 409 6.13 2.10 1.25
N SER A 410 5.77 3.16 1.97
CA SER A 410 5.07 3.09 3.25
C SER A 410 4.21 4.34 3.47
N GLY A 411 2.90 4.15 3.53
CA GLY A 411 1.96 5.19 3.95
C GLY A 411 2.14 5.55 5.42
N ILE A 412 2.50 4.57 6.25
CA ILE A 412 2.71 4.73 7.69
C ILE A 412 3.91 5.65 7.97
N ILE A 413 5.05 5.41 7.34
CA ILE A 413 6.25 6.25 7.49
C ILE A 413 5.99 7.68 6.97
N ALA A 414 5.26 7.82 5.85
CA ALA A 414 4.90 9.12 5.31
C ALA A 414 4.00 9.92 6.27
N MET A 415 3.01 9.28 6.88
CA MET A 415 2.14 9.88 7.89
C MET A 415 2.95 10.31 9.12
N LEU A 416 3.85 9.46 9.63
CA LEU A 416 4.70 9.77 10.78
C LEU A 416 5.62 10.97 10.48
N THR A 417 6.20 11.03 9.28
CA THR A 417 7.04 12.15 8.84
C THR A 417 6.24 13.45 8.77
N ALA A 418 5.00 13.42 8.28
CA ALA A 418 4.12 14.58 8.30
C ALA A 418 3.74 14.99 9.73
N ALA A 419 3.44 14.00 10.59
CA ALA A 419 3.15 14.24 12.01
C ALA A 419 4.33 14.87 12.76
N GLU A 420 5.57 14.47 12.44
CA GLU A 420 6.78 15.10 12.97
C GLU A 420 6.86 16.60 12.62
N LEU A 421 6.63 16.94 11.34
CA LEU A 421 6.63 18.34 10.90
C LEU A 421 5.58 19.18 11.62
N VAL A 422 4.35 18.65 11.74
CA VAL A 422 3.27 19.33 12.45
C VAL A 422 3.54 19.40 13.94
N GLY A 423 4.09 18.35 14.54
CA GLY A 423 4.40 18.26 15.97
C GLY A 423 5.53 19.18 16.43
N ARG A 424 6.42 19.59 15.52
CA ARG A 424 7.54 20.50 15.81
C ARG A 424 7.20 21.98 15.68
N GLN A 425 6.03 22.30 15.15
CA GLN A 425 5.64 23.69 14.89
C GLN A 425 4.38 24.08 15.68
N ASP A 426 4.28 25.38 15.97
CA ASP A 426 3.05 25.97 16.47
C ASP A 426 2.14 26.31 15.27
N GLY A 427 1.04 25.59 15.13
CA GLY A 427 0.04 25.89 14.12
C GLY A 427 -0.48 24.66 13.36
N PRO A 428 -1.50 24.87 12.53
CA PRO A 428 -2.15 23.83 11.76
C PRO A 428 -1.32 23.37 10.55
N ILE A 429 -1.64 22.19 10.02
CA ILE A 429 -0.95 21.65 8.84
C ILE A 429 -1.16 22.51 7.59
N SER A 430 -2.32 23.18 7.45
CA SER A 430 -2.59 24.10 6.34
C SER A 430 -1.55 25.22 6.24
N ARG A 431 -1.01 25.70 7.38
CA ARG A 431 0.03 26.72 7.41
C ARG A 431 1.38 26.23 6.88
N LEU A 432 1.65 24.92 6.97
CA LEU A 432 2.85 24.32 6.38
C LEU A 432 2.74 24.25 4.86
N LEU A 433 1.52 24.06 4.35
CA LEU A 433 1.23 23.94 2.92
C LEU A 433 1.24 25.31 2.21
N GLU A 434 0.77 26.35 2.88
CA GLU A 434 0.60 27.69 2.29
C GLU A 434 1.83 28.20 1.51
N PRO A 435 3.09 28.10 2.01
CA PRO A 435 4.27 28.57 1.28
C PRO A 435 4.74 27.63 0.17
N ILE A 436 4.30 26.36 0.15
CA ILE A 436 4.79 25.32 -0.77
C ILE A 436 3.77 24.93 -1.82
N ASP A 437 2.56 25.44 -1.75
CA ASP A 437 1.45 25.12 -2.67
C ASP A 437 0.86 26.36 -3.34
N PRO A 438 1.58 27.01 -4.26
CA PRO A 438 1.08 28.18 -4.97
C PRO A 438 0.17 27.84 -6.17
N TYR A 439 -0.11 26.57 -6.42
CA TYR A 439 -0.77 26.11 -7.64
C TYR A 439 -2.20 25.63 -7.40
N VAL A 440 -3.00 25.71 -8.46
CA VAL A 440 -4.36 25.14 -8.51
C VAL A 440 -4.36 23.95 -9.47
N ARG A 441 -4.91 22.82 -9.01
CA ARG A 441 -4.92 21.53 -9.72
C ARG A 441 -6.34 21.04 -9.99
N SER A 442 -6.50 20.34 -11.13
CA SER A 442 -7.76 19.67 -11.47
C SER A 442 -8.02 18.38 -10.69
N GLY A 443 -6.98 17.81 -10.05
CA GLY A 443 -6.95 16.40 -9.73
C GLY A 443 -6.85 15.52 -10.98
N GLU A 444 -6.75 14.19 -10.81
CA GLU A 444 -6.74 13.24 -11.92
C GLU A 444 -8.16 13.02 -12.44
N ILE A 445 -8.39 13.28 -13.73
CA ILE A 445 -9.69 13.13 -14.39
C ILE A 445 -9.62 12.00 -15.40
N ASN A 446 -10.45 10.99 -15.23
CA ASN A 446 -10.54 9.83 -16.10
C ASN A 446 -11.51 10.07 -17.25
N SER A 447 -11.16 9.62 -18.46
CA SER A 447 -12.01 9.63 -19.65
C SER A 447 -11.89 8.32 -20.42
N GLU A 448 -13.02 7.64 -20.62
CA GLU A 448 -13.09 6.48 -21.51
C GLU A 448 -13.05 6.94 -22.95
N VAL A 449 -12.14 6.36 -23.75
CA VAL A 449 -11.98 6.69 -25.18
C VAL A 449 -11.73 5.42 -25.97
N GLU A 450 -12.25 5.35 -27.21
CA GLU A 450 -12.11 4.17 -28.07
C GLU A 450 -10.69 4.01 -28.63
N ASP A 451 -10.04 5.12 -28.98
CA ASP A 451 -8.70 5.15 -29.60
C ASP A 451 -7.79 6.12 -28.85
N GLN A 452 -7.13 5.63 -27.79
CA GLN A 452 -6.23 6.41 -26.96
C GLN A 452 -5.07 7.04 -27.77
N PRO A 453 -4.37 6.33 -28.66
CA PRO A 453 -3.32 6.92 -29.50
C PRO A 453 -3.81 8.07 -30.37
N ALA A 454 -4.97 7.93 -31.00
CA ALA A 454 -5.54 9.00 -31.87
C ALA A 454 -5.90 10.25 -31.05
N VAL A 455 -6.45 10.06 -29.83
CA VAL A 455 -6.75 11.17 -28.90
C VAL A 455 -5.49 11.88 -28.47
N LEU A 456 -4.45 11.15 -28.05
CA LEU A 456 -3.15 11.72 -27.67
C LEU A 456 -2.55 12.54 -28.82
N GLN A 457 -2.53 12.00 -30.03
CA GLN A 457 -2.04 12.71 -31.23
C GLN A 457 -2.85 13.99 -31.47
N ARG A 458 -4.18 13.94 -31.42
CA ARG A 458 -5.06 15.10 -31.62
C ARG A 458 -4.77 16.21 -30.59
N VAL A 459 -4.61 15.85 -29.32
CA VAL A 459 -4.30 16.80 -28.26
C VAL A 459 -2.92 17.41 -28.47
N GLU A 460 -1.91 16.61 -28.84
CA GLU A 460 -0.56 17.08 -29.12
C GLU A 460 -0.54 18.02 -30.35
N GLU A 461 -1.24 17.70 -31.42
CA GLU A 461 -1.35 18.59 -32.60
C GLU A 461 -2.00 19.93 -32.28
N HIS A 462 -2.95 19.93 -31.31
CA HIS A 462 -3.66 21.15 -30.92
C HIS A 462 -2.82 22.03 -29.97
N TYR A 463 -2.23 21.43 -28.94
CA TYR A 463 -1.52 22.14 -27.86
C TYR A 463 -0.03 22.30 -28.14
N GLY A 464 0.64 21.30 -28.68
CA GLY A 464 2.09 21.31 -28.89
C GLY A 464 2.57 22.30 -29.95
N ARG A 465 1.64 22.86 -30.75
CA ARG A 465 1.93 23.92 -31.74
C ARG A 465 1.65 25.34 -31.22
N ARG A 466 1.08 25.48 -30.02
CA ARG A 466 0.83 26.79 -29.41
C ARG A 466 2.16 27.45 -29.02
N GLU A 467 2.22 28.76 -29.09
CA GLU A 467 3.41 29.52 -28.68
C GLU A 467 3.71 29.27 -27.21
N GLY A 468 4.98 28.97 -26.90
CA GLY A 468 5.45 28.68 -25.55
C GLY A 468 5.24 27.23 -25.09
N ALA A 469 4.73 26.33 -25.95
CA ALA A 469 4.56 24.93 -25.60
C ALA A 469 5.91 24.19 -25.53
N GLU A 470 6.19 23.57 -24.40
CA GLU A 470 7.26 22.59 -24.21
C GLU A 470 6.62 21.20 -24.10
N VAL A 471 6.89 20.32 -25.07
CA VAL A 471 6.30 18.99 -25.17
C VAL A 471 7.26 17.95 -24.64
N ASP A 472 6.76 17.04 -23.79
CA ASP A 472 7.51 15.93 -23.21
C ASP A 472 6.66 14.64 -23.23
N HIS A 473 7.31 13.51 -23.54
CA HIS A 473 6.68 12.20 -23.66
C HIS A 473 7.23 11.19 -22.61
N LEU A 474 7.74 11.66 -21.49
CA LEU A 474 8.28 10.79 -20.44
C LEU A 474 7.21 9.81 -19.93
N ASP A 475 5.97 10.30 -19.68
CA ASP A 475 4.85 9.48 -19.21
C ASP A 475 3.55 9.97 -19.86
N GLY A 476 3.22 9.45 -21.04
CA GLY A 476 2.17 9.98 -21.89
C GLY A 476 2.59 11.30 -22.54
N LEU A 477 1.65 12.23 -22.68
CA LEU A 477 1.85 13.57 -23.24
C LEU A 477 1.82 14.62 -22.13
N THR A 478 2.93 15.28 -21.88
CA THR A 478 2.99 16.49 -21.05
C THR A 478 3.22 17.70 -21.96
N VAL A 479 2.44 18.77 -21.76
CA VAL A 479 2.68 20.05 -22.42
C VAL A 479 2.73 21.14 -21.36
N ASP A 480 3.84 21.88 -21.34
CA ASP A 480 4.15 22.93 -20.37
C ASP A 480 4.19 24.30 -21.05
N PHE A 481 3.47 25.28 -20.48
CA PHE A 481 3.38 26.66 -20.96
C PHE A 481 4.00 27.67 -19.97
N GLY A 482 4.75 27.20 -18.98
CA GLY A 482 5.34 28.03 -17.92
C GLY A 482 4.32 28.42 -16.82
N GLY A 483 3.21 29.06 -17.15
CA GLY A 483 2.16 29.45 -16.19
C GLY A 483 1.18 28.34 -15.85
N TRP A 484 1.07 27.35 -16.69
CA TRP A 484 0.25 26.16 -16.52
C TRP A 484 0.79 24.99 -17.34
N TRP A 485 0.39 23.76 -17.00
CA TRP A 485 0.75 22.54 -17.72
C TRP A 485 -0.32 21.49 -17.58
N PHE A 486 -0.28 20.49 -18.45
CA PHE A 486 -1.08 19.29 -18.30
C PHE A 486 -0.27 18.03 -18.62
N ASN A 487 -0.72 16.91 -18.08
CA ASN A 487 -0.31 15.57 -18.49
C ASN A 487 -1.54 14.77 -18.88
N LEU A 488 -1.48 14.12 -20.04
CA LEU A 488 -2.50 13.19 -20.53
C LEU A 488 -1.83 11.86 -20.82
N ARG A 489 -2.22 10.80 -20.08
CA ARG A 489 -1.59 9.48 -20.19
C ARG A 489 -2.60 8.34 -20.23
N PRO A 490 -2.28 7.21 -20.91
CA PRO A 490 -3.05 5.98 -20.77
C PRO A 490 -2.99 5.45 -19.35
N SER A 491 -4.08 4.83 -18.89
CA SER A 491 -4.02 3.98 -17.70
C SER A 491 -3.31 2.67 -18.04
N ASN A 492 -2.43 2.20 -17.15
CA ASN A 492 -1.75 0.91 -17.31
C ASN A 492 -2.66 -0.29 -17.00
N THR A 493 -3.80 -0.06 -16.35
CA THR A 493 -4.67 -1.11 -15.82
C THR A 493 -6.08 -1.08 -16.39
N GLU A 494 -6.50 0.04 -17.00
CA GLU A 494 -7.87 0.28 -17.44
C GLU A 494 -7.90 0.95 -18.83
N PRO A 495 -8.95 0.76 -19.66
CA PRO A 495 -9.02 1.32 -21.01
C PRO A 495 -9.46 2.80 -20.98
N LEU A 496 -8.70 3.66 -20.29
CA LEU A 496 -9.02 5.08 -20.15
C LEU A 496 -7.78 5.97 -20.20
N LEU A 497 -7.98 7.24 -20.55
CA LEU A 497 -7.00 8.31 -20.46
C LEU A 497 -7.18 9.08 -19.13
N ARG A 498 -6.06 9.44 -18.53
CA ARG A 498 -5.96 10.20 -17.28
C ARG A 498 -5.39 11.58 -17.55
N LEU A 499 -6.17 12.60 -17.23
CA LEU A 499 -5.79 14.00 -17.38
C LEU A 499 -5.48 14.62 -16.03
N ASN A 500 -4.33 15.30 -15.92
CA ASN A 500 -3.97 16.19 -14.82
C ASN A 500 -3.67 17.57 -15.40
N VAL A 501 -4.25 18.62 -14.82
CA VAL A 501 -4.01 20.03 -15.19
C VAL A 501 -3.61 20.82 -13.96
N GLU A 502 -2.55 21.63 -14.05
CA GLU A 502 -2.11 22.53 -13.00
C GLU A 502 -1.83 23.92 -13.57
N ALA A 503 -2.23 24.96 -12.85
CA ALA A 503 -1.98 26.35 -13.20
C ALA A 503 -1.70 27.21 -11.97
N SER A 504 -1.14 28.41 -12.20
CA SER A 504 -0.89 29.40 -11.15
C SER A 504 -2.18 30.04 -10.59
N ASP A 505 -3.30 29.90 -11.32
CA ASP A 505 -4.59 30.46 -10.88
C ASP A 505 -5.76 29.57 -11.32
N ARG A 506 -6.90 29.73 -10.63
CA ARG A 506 -8.10 28.92 -10.83
C ARG A 506 -8.76 29.14 -12.19
N GLU A 507 -8.80 30.37 -12.68
CA GLU A 507 -9.46 30.70 -13.94
C GLU A 507 -8.76 30.00 -15.12
N THR A 508 -7.42 30.07 -15.15
CA THR A 508 -6.61 29.38 -16.14
C THR A 508 -6.77 27.86 -16.04
N MET A 509 -6.70 27.30 -14.83
CA MET A 509 -6.82 25.85 -14.64
C MET A 509 -8.19 25.33 -15.12
N GLU A 510 -9.29 25.97 -14.71
CA GLU A 510 -10.64 25.55 -15.07
C GLU A 510 -10.89 25.66 -16.59
N LYS A 511 -10.46 26.78 -17.20
CA LYS A 511 -10.60 27.00 -18.64
C LYS A 511 -9.86 25.94 -19.46
N GLU A 512 -8.57 25.75 -19.20
CA GLU A 512 -7.75 24.82 -19.98
C GLU A 512 -8.14 23.37 -19.73
N ARG A 513 -8.56 23.01 -18.51
CA ARG A 513 -9.15 21.70 -18.17
C ARG A 513 -10.39 21.43 -19.05
N ASP A 514 -11.32 22.38 -19.11
CA ASP A 514 -12.59 22.19 -19.81
C ASP A 514 -12.39 22.11 -21.33
N GLU A 515 -11.46 22.92 -21.89
CA GLU A 515 -11.05 22.83 -23.31
C GLU A 515 -10.40 21.47 -23.61
N LEU A 516 -9.48 20.98 -22.74
CA LEU A 516 -8.86 19.67 -22.89
C LEU A 516 -9.89 18.54 -22.83
N LEU A 517 -10.80 18.56 -21.85
CA LEU A 517 -11.84 17.54 -21.72
C LEU A 517 -12.79 17.52 -22.94
N ALA A 518 -13.15 18.67 -23.49
CA ALA A 518 -13.93 18.74 -24.73
C ALA A 518 -13.19 18.03 -25.88
N LEU A 519 -11.89 18.33 -26.05
CA LEU A 519 -11.07 17.75 -27.11
C LEU A 519 -10.81 16.24 -26.92
N ILE A 520 -10.67 15.77 -25.66
CA ILE A 520 -10.45 14.35 -25.34
C ILE A 520 -11.70 13.52 -25.63
N ARG A 521 -12.89 14.08 -25.37
CA ARG A 521 -14.18 13.38 -25.43
C ARG A 521 -14.91 13.51 -26.76
N GLU A 522 -14.35 14.25 -27.76
CA GLU A 522 -14.77 14.26 -29.16
C GLU A 522 -14.45 12.91 -29.85
#